data_f6e8a6a893aeb15b0f50edbdb57483de
#
_entry.id   f6e8a6a893aeb15b0f50edbdb57483de
#
_cell.length_a   1.000
_cell.length_b   1.000
_cell.length_c   1.000
_cell.angle_alpha   90.00
_cell.angle_beta   90.00
_cell.angle_gamma   90.00
#
_symmetry.space_group_name_H-M   'P 1'
#
loop_
_entity.id
_entity.type
_entity.pdbx_description
1 polymer ?
#
loop_
_entity_poly.entity_id
_entity_poly.type
_entity_poly.pdbx_seq_one_letter_code
_entity_poly.pdbx_strand_id
1 'polypeptide(L)'
;MKRMQLTGIALFLMTGIPVISMAQDKVEADIGADLVSGYIWRGQDLGNVSIQPSASVSYKGFSLSGWGSVGLDKEDTKEFDLTLGYSTGGFSVSVTDYWFDGGPEYFHYGAHNTSHVFEAQVGYDFGPLAVNWYTNFAGADGIKANGDRAYSSYFSIAAPFKLGGLDWSAEIGATPWETSFYNNGASGFEVSNICLGASKEIKITDSYSLPVFAQAIWNPATEGAYFVFGISF
;
A
#
# COMPACT_ATOMS: atom_id res chain seq x y z
N MET A 1 26.98 13.22 -18.38
CA MET A 1 26.26 12.46 -17.33
C MET A 1 24.85 13.03 -17.28
N LYS A 2 23.83 12.27 -17.76
CA LYS A 2 22.42 12.69 -17.74
C LYS A 2 21.90 12.54 -16.31
N ARG A 3 21.36 13.64 -15.77
CA ARG A 3 20.71 13.67 -14.45
C ARG A 3 19.52 12.70 -14.48
N MET A 4 19.53 11.69 -13.62
CA MET A 4 18.32 10.97 -13.24
C MET A 4 17.46 11.97 -12.47
N GLN A 5 16.32 12.31 -13.00
CA GLN A 5 15.29 13.00 -12.23
C GLN A 5 14.53 11.91 -11.43
N LEU A 6 14.86 11.76 -10.15
CA LEU A 6 14.00 11.09 -9.21
C LEU A 6 12.77 11.99 -8.99
N THR A 7 11.71 11.72 -9.72
CA THR A 7 10.50 12.50 -9.60
C THR A 7 9.46 11.68 -8.81
N GLY A 8 9.24 12.05 -7.55
CA GLY A 8 7.93 11.95 -6.90
C GLY A 8 7.37 10.57 -6.58
N ILE A 9 8.16 9.61 -6.07
CA ILE A 9 7.64 8.25 -5.76
C ILE A 9 7.21 8.09 -4.28
N ALA A 10 7.64 8.97 -3.38
CA ALA A 10 7.54 8.76 -1.93
C ALA A 10 6.12 8.72 -1.33
N LEU A 11 5.09 9.25 -1.98
CA LEU A 11 3.74 9.30 -1.39
C LEU A 11 2.82 8.14 -1.83
N PHE A 12 3.22 7.36 -2.82
CA PHE A 12 2.32 6.39 -3.47
C PHE A 12 2.37 4.97 -2.90
N LEU A 13 3.40 4.60 -2.16
CA LEU A 13 3.57 3.21 -1.68
C LEU A 13 2.63 2.85 -0.51
N MET A 14 2.20 3.83 0.29
CA MET A 14 1.27 3.57 1.42
C MET A 14 -0.22 3.59 1.05
N THR A 15 -0.60 4.19 -0.09
CA THR A 15 -2.01 4.30 -0.50
C THR A 15 -2.44 3.26 -1.52
N GLY A 16 -1.54 2.39 -1.98
CA GLY A 16 -1.86 1.39 -3.02
C GLY A 16 -2.25 1.99 -4.37
N ILE A 17 -1.94 3.28 -4.61
CA ILE A 17 -2.17 3.88 -5.92
C ILE A 17 -1.06 3.41 -6.86
N PRO A 18 -1.37 2.68 -7.94
CA PRO A 18 -0.36 2.23 -8.88
C PRO A 18 0.31 3.45 -9.53
N VAL A 19 1.63 3.51 -9.46
CA VAL A 19 2.39 4.49 -10.23
C VAL A 19 2.08 4.25 -11.70
N ILE A 20 1.47 5.23 -12.37
CA ILE A 20 1.22 5.14 -13.81
C ILE A 20 2.56 5.20 -14.52
N SER A 21 3.13 4.05 -14.81
CA SER A 21 4.23 3.93 -15.74
C SER A 21 3.67 4.13 -17.15
N MET A 22 3.98 5.26 -17.75
CA MET A 22 3.78 5.42 -19.20
C MET A 22 4.60 4.33 -19.88
N ALA A 23 4.00 3.60 -20.83
CA ALA A 23 4.67 2.51 -21.52
C ALA A 23 6.04 2.95 -22.07
N GLN A 24 7.11 2.59 -21.37
CA GLN A 24 8.47 2.97 -21.73
C GLN A 24 9.14 1.82 -22.48
N ASP A 25 9.89 2.17 -23.54
CA ASP A 25 10.66 1.19 -24.33
C ASP A 25 11.97 0.74 -23.62
N LYS A 26 12.15 1.10 -22.35
CA LYS A 26 13.32 0.76 -21.54
C LYS A 26 12.91 0.09 -20.25
N VAL A 27 13.73 -0.84 -19.81
CA VAL A 27 13.63 -1.40 -18.46
C VAL A 27 14.01 -0.30 -17.46
N GLU A 28 13.16 -0.09 -16.47
CA GLU A 28 13.43 0.77 -15.33
C GLU A 28 13.54 -0.09 -14.08
N ALA A 29 14.44 0.28 -13.18
CA ALA A 29 14.59 -0.34 -11.88
C ALA A 29 14.69 0.76 -10.82
N ASP A 30 14.05 0.53 -9.69
CA ASP A 30 14.05 1.45 -8.57
C ASP A 30 14.28 0.68 -7.26
N ILE A 31 14.96 1.31 -6.31
CA ILE A 31 15.15 0.81 -4.95
C ILE A 31 14.96 1.97 -3.98
N GLY A 32 14.37 1.69 -2.83
CA GLY A 32 14.14 2.70 -1.81
C GLY A 32 13.90 2.08 -0.44
N ALA A 33 13.76 2.92 0.55
CA ALA A 33 13.32 2.52 1.88
C ALA A 33 12.62 3.71 2.56
N ASP A 34 11.55 3.45 3.27
CA ASP A 34 10.90 4.40 4.14
C ASP A 34 11.23 4.09 5.62
N LEU A 35 11.46 5.14 6.41
CA LEU A 35 11.44 5.08 7.87
C LEU A 35 10.16 5.78 8.32
N VAL A 36 9.26 5.04 8.96
CA VAL A 36 7.94 5.52 9.36
C VAL A 36 7.72 5.45 10.86
N SER A 37 6.94 6.37 11.41
CA SER A 37 6.60 6.42 12.83
C SER A 37 5.53 5.41 13.24
N GLY A 38 4.84 4.80 12.28
CA GLY A 38 3.82 3.77 12.47
C GLY A 38 3.45 3.16 11.13
N TYR A 39 3.07 1.89 11.15
CA TYR A 39 2.60 1.17 9.97
C TYR A 39 1.07 1.04 10.03
N ILE A 40 0.38 1.94 9.34
CA ILE A 40 -1.08 1.93 9.23
C ILE A 40 -1.47 1.60 7.79
N TRP A 41 -2.11 0.47 7.58
CA TRP A 41 -2.51 -0.01 6.26
C TRP A 41 -4.03 -0.12 6.14
N ARG A 42 -4.65 0.63 5.22
CA ARG A 42 -6.10 0.68 4.99
C ARG A 42 -6.91 0.94 6.28
N GLY A 43 -6.36 1.78 7.16
CA GLY A 43 -6.93 2.09 8.47
C GLY A 43 -6.65 1.08 9.57
N GLN A 44 -5.91 0.02 9.30
CA GLN A 44 -5.48 -0.97 10.29
C GLN A 44 -4.10 -0.61 10.84
N ASP A 45 -3.94 -0.71 12.16
CA ASP A 45 -2.66 -0.57 12.84
C ASP A 45 -1.92 -1.91 12.79
N LEU A 46 -0.83 -1.96 12.03
CA LEU A 46 0.01 -3.15 11.84
C LEU A 46 1.36 -3.04 12.55
N GLY A 47 1.68 -1.89 13.16
CA GLY A 47 2.90 -1.74 13.93
C GLY A 47 3.35 -0.31 14.14
N ASN A 48 4.36 -0.20 14.98
CA ASN A 48 4.99 1.07 15.38
C ASN A 48 6.06 1.50 14.37
N VAL A 49 7.13 2.13 14.87
CA VAL A 49 8.25 2.58 14.04
C VAL A 49 8.82 1.43 13.24
N SER A 50 8.85 1.56 11.92
CA SER A 50 9.35 0.50 11.03
C SER A 50 10.22 1.04 9.90
N ILE A 51 11.08 0.16 9.37
CA ILE A 51 11.84 0.38 8.14
C ILE A 51 11.16 -0.45 7.04
N GLN A 52 10.86 0.20 5.92
CA GLN A 52 10.08 -0.39 4.83
C GLN A 52 10.86 -0.34 3.51
N PRO A 53 11.74 -1.31 3.25
CA PRO A 53 12.51 -1.39 2.01
C PRO A 53 11.62 -1.77 0.83
N SER A 54 11.97 -1.28 -0.35
CA SER A 54 11.31 -1.61 -1.61
C SER A 54 12.31 -1.76 -2.75
N ALA A 55 11.95 -2.59 -3.73
CA ALA A 55 12.65 -2.71 -4.99
C ALA A 55 11.65 -3.02 -6.10
N SER A 56 11.84 -2.45 -7.27
CA SER A 56 10.98 -2.73 -8.41
C SER A 56 11.72 -2.75 -9.74
N VAL A 57 11.15 -3.45 -10.70
CA VAL A 57 11.54 -3.41 -12.11
C VAL A 57 10.30 -3.30 -12.97
N SER A 58 10.36 -2.45 -14.01
CA SER A 58 9.24 -2.28 -14.93
C SER A 58 9.68 -2.24 -16.39
N TYR A 59 8.78 -2.70 -17.27
CA TYR A 59 8.97 -2.70 -18.70
C TYR A 59 7.63 -2.76 -19.44
N LYS A 60 7.35 -1.79 -20.32
CA LYS A 60 6.16 -1.74 -21.18
C LYS A 60 4.84 -1.92 -20.43
N GLY A 61 4.71 -1.28 -19.28
CA GLY A 61 3.53 -1.34 -18.42
C GLY A 61 3.52 -2.52 -17.44
N PHE A 62 4.34 -3.56 -17.63
CA PHE A 62 4.52 -4.61 -16.63
C PHE A 62 5.46 -4.13 -15.52
N SER A 63 5.18 -4.56 -14.31
CA SER A 63 6.02 -4.32 -13.13
C SER A 63 6.12 -5.56 -12.26
N LEU A 64 7.28 -5.75 -11.65
CA LEU A 64 7.50 -6.68 -10.55
C LEU A 64 8.12 -5.88 -9.41
N SER A 65 7.53 -5.93 -8.24
CA SER A 65 8.04 -5.25 -7.05
C SER A 65 8.06 -6.16 -5.85
N GLY A 66 9.08 -5.96 -5.00
CA GLY A 66 9.15 -6.48 -3.65
C GLY A 66 9.10 -5.32 -2.67
N TRP A 67 8.33 -5.46 -1.61
CA TRP A 67 8.25 -4.53 -0.50
C TRP A 67 8.30 -5.31 0.80
N GLY A 68 8.72 -4.67 1.89
CA GLY A 68 8.68 -5.28 3.20
C GLY A 68 8.53 -4.26 4.30
N SER A 69 8.15 -4.71 5.48
CA SER A 69 8.10 -3.92 6.71
C SER A 69 8.77 -4.67 7.85
N VAL A 70 9.68 -4.00 8.52
CA VAL A 70 10.34 -4.54 9.72
C VAL A 70 10.20 -3.51 10.84
N GLY A 71 9.34 -3.81 11.80
CA GLY A 71 9.18 -2.99 12.99
C GLY A 71 10.41 -3.01 13.89
N LEU A 72 10.64 -1.94 14.62
CA LEU A 72 11.73 -1.86 15.59
C LEU A 72 11.37 -2.51 16.93
N ASP A 73 10.09 -2.69 17.23
CA ASP A 73 9.62 -3.47 18.36
C ASP A 73 9.54 -4.96 17.96
N LYS A 74 9.78 -5.84 18.95
CA LYS A 74 9.73 -7.29 18.71
C LYS A 74 8.33 -7.83 18.47
N GLU A 75 7.33 -7.10 18.94
CA GLU A 75 5.90 -7.45 18.81
C GLU A 75 5.29 -6.91 17.50
N ASP A 76 6.02 -6.05 16.79
CA ASP A 76 5.53 -5.51 15.52
C ASP A 76 5.52 -6.59 14.42
N THR A 77 4.52 -6.52 13.57
CA THR A 77 4.41 -7.39 12.38
C THR A 77 5.61 -7.19 11.46
N LYS A 78 6.17 -8.29 10.96
CA LYS A 78 7.08 -8.28 9.81
C LYS A 78 6.33 -8.79 8.60
N GLU A 79 6.57 -8.13 7.49
CA GLU A 79 5.85 -8.39 6.25
C GLU A 79 6.80 -8.37 5.06
N PHE A 80 6.51 -9.23 4.09
CA PHE A 80 7.19 -9.22 2.81
C PHE A 80 6.19 -9.51 1.69
N ASP A 81 6.13 -8.59 0.72
CA ASP A 81 5.18 -8.62 -0.38
C ASP A 81 5.88 -8.75 -1.72
N LEU A 82 5.31 -9.58 -2.59
CA LEU A 82 5.66 -9.61 -4.00
C LEU A 82 4.46 -9.25 -4.85
N THR A 83 4.61 -8.22 -5.70
CA THR A 83 3.54 -7.75 -6.57
C THR A 83 3.94 -7.85 -8.04
N LEU A 84 3.10 -8.50 -8.84
CA LEU A 84 3.14 -8.46 -10.30
C LEU A 84 2.01 -7.57 -10.80
N GLY A 85 2.34 -6.53 -11.55
CA GLY A 85 1.39 -5.56 -12.06
C GLY A 85 1.47 -5.32 -13.56
N TYR A 86 0.38 -4.76 -14.09
CA TYR A 86 0.32 -4.19 -15.43
C TYR A 86 -0.51 -2.91 -15.41
N SER A 87 -0.01 -1.84 -16.05
CA SER A 87 -0.73 -0.58 -16.18
C SER A 87 -0.63 -0.01 -17.58
N THR A 88 -1.72 0.63 -18.03
CA THR A 88 -1.78 1.32 -19.33
C THR A 88 -2.95 2.29 -19.38
N GLY A 89 -2.72 3.53 -19.82
CA GLY A 89 -3.79 4.51 -20.10
C GLY A 89 -4.72 4.80 -18.91
N GLY A 90 -4.19 4.82 -17.68
CA GLY A 90 -4.96 5.00 -16.44
C GLY A 90 -5.48 3.69 -15.84
N PHE A 91 -5.62 2.61 -16.61
CA PHE A 91 -6.00 1.29 -16.12
C PHE A 91 -4.82 0.59 -15.43
N SER A 92 -5.09 -0.12 -14.34
CA SER A 92 -4.12 -0.95 -13.65
C SER A 92 -4.75 -2.26 -13.18
N VAL A 93 -3.94 -3.30 -13.17
CA VAL A 93 -4.26 -4.59 -12.56
C VAL A 93 -3.01 -5.16 -11.91
N SER A 94 -3.15 -5.79 -10.74
CA SER A 94 -2.03 -6.48 -10.10
C SER A 94 -2.49 -7.69 -9.29
N VAL A 95 -1.51 -8.53 -8.97
CA VAL A 95 -1.63 -9.59 -7.97
C VAL A 95 -0.50 -9.40 -6.98
N THR A 96 -0.82 -9.38 -5.70
CA THR A 96 0.12 -9.29 -4.59
C THR A 96 0.06 -10.56 -3.76
N ASP A 97 1.22 -11.10 -3.43
CA ASP A 97 1.44 -12.13 -2.42
C ASP A 97 1.97 -11.42 -1.17
N TYR A 98 1.11 -11.26 -0.17
CA TYR A 98 1.46 -10.77 1.17
C TYR A 98 1.92 -11.94 2.01
N TRP A 99 3.09 -11.86 2.64
CA TRP A 99 3.53 -12.80 3.66
C TRP A 99 3.72 -12.09 4.99
N PHE A 100 3.03 -12.57 6.02
CA PHE A 100 3.11 -12.04 7.38
C PHE A 100 3.87 -13.00 8.29
N ASP A 101 4.84 -12.50 9.05
CA ASP A 101 5.56 -13.26 10.07
C ASP A 101 4.60 -13.68 11.23
N GLY A 102 5.00 -14.73 11.97
CA GLY A 102 4.22 -15.23 13.12
C GLY A 102 3.40 -16.49 12.85
N GLY A 103 3.43 -17.00 11.63
CA GLY A 103 2.84 -18.27 11.20
C GLY A 103 3.85 -19.18 10.49
N PRO A 104 3.41 -20.01 9.53
CA PRO A 104 4.28 -20.83 8.71
C PRO A 104 5.33 -20.01 7.96
N GLU A 105 6.51 -20.62 7.77
CA GLU A 105 7.64 -20.04 7.06
C GLU A 105 7.30 -19.64 5.62
N TYR A 106 8.08 -18.71 5.04
CA TYR A 106 7.82 -18.11 3.72
C TYR A 106 7.52 -19.12 2.59
N PHE A 107 8.23 -20.25 2.52
CA PHE A 107 8.01 -21.24 1.47
C PHE A 107 6.88 -22.26 1.78
N HIS A 108 6.09 -22.02 2.80
CA HIS A 108 4.93 -22.84 3.16
C HIS A 108 3.64 -22.31 2.52
N TYR A 109 3.36 -22.72 1.30
CA TYR A 109 2.14 -22.38 0.57
C TYR A 109 1.05 -23.42 0.83
N GLY A 110 -0.09 -22.99 1.33
CA GLY A 110 -1.25 -23.82 1.61
C GLY A 110 -2.56 -23.09 1.35
N ALA A 111 -3.65 -23.83 1.21
CA ALA A 111 -4.95 -23.24 0.92
C ALA A 111 -5.49 -22.36 2.10
N HIS A 112 -5.15 -22.74 3.34
CA HIS A 112 -5.59 -22.05 4.56
C HIS A 112 -4.50 -22.03 5.64
N ASN A 113 -3.68 -23.07 5.74
CA ASN A 113 -2.57 -23.14 6.69
C ASN A 113 -1.31 -22.55 6.04
N THR A 114 -1.24 -21.25 5.99
CA THR A 114 -0.14 -20.49 5.38
C THR A 114 -0.12 -19.08 6.00
N SER A 115 1.01 -18.41 5.93
CA SER A 115 1.13 -16.97 6.23
C SER A 115 0.95 -16.08 4.99
N HIS A 116 0.68 -16.68 3.83
CA HIS A 116 0.46 -15.95 2.59
C HIS A 116 -1.00 -15.56 2.39
N VAL A 117 -1.22 -14.35 1.90
CA VAL A 117 -2.52 -13.86 1.40
C VAL A 117 -2.32 -13.37 -0.02
N PHE A 118 -3.12 -13.88 -0.95
CA PHE A 118 -3.08 -13.46 -2.35
C PHE A 118 -4.23 -12.52 -2.66
N GLU A 119 -3.90 -11.30 -3.06
CA GLU A 119 -4.86 -10.26 -3.41
C GLU A 119 -4.77 -9.92 -4.90
N ALA A 120 -5.92 -9.82 -5.56
CA ALA A 120 -6.06 -9.22 -6.89
C ALA A 120 -6.54 -7.77 -6.73
N GLN A 121 -5.95 -6.87 -7.53
CA GLN A 121 -6.34 -5.47 -7.60
C GLN A 121 -6.71 -5.10 -9.03
N VAL A 122 -7.73 -4.26 -9.18
CA VAL A 122 -8.04 -3.53 -10.41
C VAL A 122 -8.28 -2.07 -10.07
N GLY A 123 -7.74 -1.16 -10.89
CA GLY A 123 -7.88 0.28 -10.67
C GLY A 123 -8.00 1.07 -11.95
N TYR A 124 -8.49 2.30 -11.81
CA TYR A 124 -8.49 3.28 -12.88
C TYR A 124 -8.22 4.68 -12.33
N ASP A 125 -7.23 5.34 -12.92
CA ASP A 125 -6.88 6.73 -12.65
C ASP A 125 -7.50 7.64 -13.73
N PHE A 126 -8.41 8.50 -13.29
CA PHE A 126 -9.08 9.52 -14.11
C PHE A 126 -8.30 10.84 -14.16
N GLY A 127 -7.14 10.93 -13.49
CA GLY A 127 -6.35 12.15 -13.30
C GLY A 127 -6.71 12.88 -12.00
N PRO A 128 -7.90 13.50 -11.88
CA PRO A 128 -8.31 14.18 -10.63
C PRO A 128 -8.62 13.22 -9.47
N LEU A 129 -8.95 11.98 -9.79
CA LEU A 129 -9.20 10.91 -8.80
C LEU A 129 -8.84 9.54 -9.37
N ALA A 130 -8.50 8.62 -8.49
CA ALA A 130 -8.30 7.21 -8.80
C ALA A 130 -9.31 6.36 -8.00
N VAL A 131 -9.75 5.27 -8.61
CA VAL A 131 -10.65 4.29 -7.98
C VAL A 131 -10.00 2.93 -8.04
N ASN A 132 -9.97 2.21 -6.92
CA ASN A 132 -9.35 0.89 -6.84
C ASN A 132 -10.28 -0.10 -6.15
N TRP A 133 -10.22 -1.34 -6.58
CA TRP A 133 -10.86 -2.49 -5.98
C TRP A 133 -9.82 -3.58 -5.73
N TYR A 134 -9.87 -4.18 -4.56
CA TYR A 134 -8.98 -5.24 -4.09
C TYR A 134 -9.80 -6.41 -3.58
N THR A 135 -9.35 -7.63 -3.82
CA THR A 135 -10.00 -8.84 -3.31
C THR A 135 -8.97 -9.92 -3.01
N ASN A 136 -8.98 -10.42 -1.79
CA ASN A 136 -8.22 -11.60 -1.40
C ASN A 136 -8.88 -12.84 -2.01
N PHE A 137 -8.14 -13.62 -2.78
CA PHE A 137 -8.70 -14.78 -3.48
C PHE A 137 -8.10 -16.13 -3.05
N ALA A 138 -6.94 -16.12 -2.36
CA ALA A 138 -6.26 -17.33 -1.90
C ALA A 138 -5.45 -17.08 -0.61
N GLY A 139 -4.95 -18.15 -0.02
CA GLY A 139 -4.12 -18.12 1.20
C GLY A 139 -4.93 -17.94 2.48
N ALA A 140 -4.35 -17.28 3.47
CA ALA A 140 -4.90 -17.03 4.79
C ALA A 140 -5.83 -15.80 4.80
N ASP A 141 -6.80 -15.76 3.91
CA ASP A 141 -7.83 -14.72 3.89
C ASP A 141 -8.69 -14.75 5.15
N GLY A 142 -9.40 -13.66 5.42
CA GLY A 142 -10.42 -13.56 6.46
C GLY A 142 -11.59 -14.52 6.24
N ILE A 143 -12.34 -14.73 7.30
CA ILE A 143 -13.54 -15.56 7.31
C ILE A 143 -14.79 -14.72 7.65
N LYS A 144 -15.94 -15.21 7.24
CA LYS A 144 -17.27 -14.76 7.65
C LYS A 144 -17.69 -15.41 8.97
N ALA A 145 -18.74 -14.92 9.60
CA ALA A 145 -19.28 -15.49 10.83
C ALA A 145 -19.69 -16.97 10.71
N ASN A 146 -20.06 -17.42 9.50
CA ASN A 146 -20.38 -18.81 9.23
C ASN A 146 -19.14 -19.72 9.00
N GLY A 147 -17.93 -19.16 9.06
CA GLY A 147 -16.67 -19.88 8.85
C GLY A 147 -16.21 -19.99 7.40
N ASP A 148 -16.99 -19.51 6.45
CA ASP A 148 -16.59 -19.52 5.03
C ASP A 148 -15.52 -18.46 4.76
N ARG A 149 -14.70 -18.68 3.71
CA ARG A 149 -13.77 -17.67 3.20
C ARG A 149 -14.52 -16.38 2.87
N ALA A 150 -14.01 -15.24 3.35
CA ALA A 150 -14.66 -13.95 3.16
C ALA A 150 -14.47 -13.38 1.76
N TYR A 151 -13.41 -13.78 1.04
CA TYR A 151 -12.93 -13.05 -0.13
C TYR A 151 -12.82 -11.57 0.21
N SER A 152 -12.05 -11.31 1.28
CA SER A 152 -11.94 -9.98 1.88
C SER A 152 -11.63 -8.95 0.83
N SER A 153 -12.49 -7.94 0.74
CA SER A 153 -12.38 -6.93 -0.31
C SER A 153 -12.32 -5.54 0.28
N TYR A 154 -11.58 -4.70 -0.40
CA TYR A 154 -11.42 -3.30 -0.07
C TYR A 154 -11.58 -2.48 -1.34
N PHE A 155 -12.20 -1.34 -1.21
CA PHE A 155 -12.36 -0.41 -2.31
C PHE A 155 -11.95 0.98 -1.83
N SER A 156 -11.27 1.76 -2.69
CA SER A 156 -10.88 3.12 -2.36
C SER A 156 -11.12 4.10 -3.49
N ILE A 157 -11.32 5.36 -3.09
CA ILE A 157 -11.27 6.54 -3.96
C ILE A 157 -10.21 7.45 -3.38
N ALA A 158 -9.23 7.83 -4.21
CA ALA A 158 -8.15 8.73 -3.82
C ALA A 158 -8.07 9.93 -4.78
N ALA A 159 -7.74 11.10 -4.24
CA ALA A 159 -7.60 12.34 -5.00
C ALA A 159 -6.28 13.02 -4.63
N PRO A 160 -5.32 13.15 -5.58
CA PRO A 160 -4.13 13.98 -5.39
C PRO A 160 -4.44 15.45 -5.66
N PHE A 161 -3.83 16.36 -4.89
CA PHE A 161 -3.92 17.79 -5.12
C PHE A 161 -2.70 18.53 -4.57
N LYS A 162 -2.53 19.80 -4.96
CA LYS A 162 -1.43 20.65 -4.47
C LYS A 162 -2.00 21.83 -3.70
N LEU A 163 -1.48 22.07 -2.49
CA LEU A 163 -1.89 23.19 -1.67
C LEU A 163 -0.73 23.66 -0.77
N GLY A 164 -0.48 24.96 -0.73
CA GLY A 164 0.53 25.55 0.16
C GLY A 164 1.97 25.11 -0.11
N GLY A 165 2.30 24.67 -1.34
CA GLY A 165 3.62 24.19 -1.70
C GLY A 165 3.91 22.75 -1.22
N LEU A 166 2.86 22.02 -0.85
CA LEU A 166 2.88 20.62 -0.52
C LEU A 166 2.11 19.82 -1.59
N ASP A 167 2.50 18.56 -1.78
CA ASP A 167 1.73 17.57 -2.50
C ASP A 167 0.83 16.84 -1.50
N TRP A 168 -0.47 16.84 -1.76
CA TRP A 168 -1.49 16.25 -0.89
C TRP A 168 -2.16 15.06 -1.57
N SER A 169 -2.63 14.13 -0.75
CA SER A 169 -3.55 13.07 -1.16
C SER A 169 -4.68 12.93 -0.13
N ALA A 170 -5.89 12.78 -0.60
CA ALA A 170 -7.03 12.39 0.23
C ALA A 170 -7.54 11.05 -0.25
N GLU A 171 -7.79 10.11 0.66
CA GLU A 171 -8.36 8.80 0.36
C GLU A 171 -9.53 8.50 1.29
N ILE A 172 -10.56 7.89 0.73
CA ILE A 172 -11.60 7.19 1.48
C ILE A 172 -11.63 5.75 0.99
N GLY A 173 -11.64 4.81 1.94
CA GLY A 173 -11.69 3.39 1.66
C GLY A 173 -12.68 2.65 2.54
N ALA A 174 -13.23 1.57 2.00
CA ALA A 174 -14.28 0.82 2.64
C ALA A 174 -14.19 -0.68 2.32
N THR A 175 -14.71 -1.50 3.21
CA THR A 175 -14.97 -2.92 2.97
C THR A 175 -16.42 -3.10 2.57
N PRO A 176 -16.71 -3.79 1.45
CA PRO A 176 -18.07 -3.89 0.93
C PRO A 176 -18.96 -4.95 1.61
N TRP A 177 -18.35 -5.89 2.35
CA TRP A 177 -19.06 -6.97 3.03
C TRP A 177 -18.27 -7.53 4.22
N GLU A 178 -18.88 -8.46 4.93
CA GLU A 178 -18.33 -9.13 6.09
C GLU A 178 -16.97 -9.77 5.83
N THR A 179 -15.98 -9.39 6.67
CA THR A 179 -14.64 -9.96 6.67
C THR A 179 -13.96 -9.77 8.01
N SER A 180 -13.23 -10.76 8.46
CA SER A 180 -12.34 -10.64 9.63
C SER A 180 -10.96 -10.07 9.27
N PHE A 181 -10.66 -9.84 7.99
CA PHE A 181 -9.35 -9.40 7.52
C PHE A 181 -9.16 -7.88 7.68
N TYR A 182 -10.16 -7.08 7.31
CA TYR A 182 -10.05 -5.62 7.35
C TYR A 182 -10.68 -4.97 8.58
N ASN A 183 -11.75 -5.53 9.12
CA ASN A 183 -12.57 -4.88 10.14
C ASN A 183 -12.80 -5.73 11.37
N ASN A 184 -11.95 -6.70 11.66
CA ASN A 184 -12.09 -7.56 12.84
C ASN A 184 -13.48 -8.21 12.98
N GLY A 185 -14.08 -8.61 11.84
CA GLY A 185 -15.37 -9.29 11.81
C GLY A 185 -16.57 -8.39 11.56
N ALA A 186 -16.37 -7.22 10.95
CA ALA A 186 -17.47 -6.39 10.47
C ALA A 186 -18.45 -7.18 9.59
N SER A 187 -19.75 -6.97 9.81
CA SER A 187 -20.83 -7.72 9.17
C SER A 187 -21.54 -6.92 8.07
N GLY A 188 -20.80 -6.27 7.20
CA GLY A 188 -21.41 -5.51 6.11
C GLY A 188 -20.48 -4.43 5.55
N PHE A 189 -21.08 -3.43 4.89
CA PHE A 189 -20.32 -2.30 4.39
C PHE A 189 -19.84 -1.40 5.53
N GLU A 190 -18.55 -1.15 5.58
CA GLU A 190 -17.94 -0.23 6.55
C GLU A 190 -16.84 0.62 5.91
N VAL A 191 -16.83 1.91 6.25
CA VAL A 191 -15.71 2.79 5.94
C VAL A 191 -14.61 2.50 6.95
N SER A 192 -13.50 1.95 6.48
CA SER A 192 -12.37 1.53 7.33
C SER A 192 -11.17 2.47 7.23
N ASN A 193 -11.16 3.39 6.25
CA ASN A 193 -10.04 4.30 6.05
C ASN A 193 -10.49 5.66 5.54
N ILE A 194 -10.15 6.71 6.27
CA ILE A 194 -10.20 8.10 5.80
C ILE A 194 -8.81 8.67 6.05
N CYS A 195 -8.06 8.93 4.98
CA CYS A 195 -6.67 9.36 5.05
C CYS A 195 -6.49 10.71 4.37
N LEU A 196 -5.76 11.61 5.03
CA LEU A 196 -5.22 12.82 4.44
C LEU A 196 -3.70 12.80 4.59
N GLY A 197 -3.01 12.70 3.47
CA GLY A 197 -1.55 12.71 3.39
C GLY A 197 -1.02 14.01 2.83
N ALA A 198 0.17 14.40 3.26
CA ALA A 198 0.94 15.51 2.70
C ALA A 198 2.41 15.13 2.58
N SER A 199 3.07 15.55 1.51
CA SER A 199 4.50 15.33 1.31
C SER A 199 5.21 16.54 0.76
N LYS A 200 6.53 16.54 0.95
CA LYS A 200 7.42 17.57 0.43
C LYS A 200 8.83 17.02 0.28
N GLU A 201 9.51 17.43 -0.78
CA GLU A 201 10.96 17.27 -0.88
C GLU A 201 11.68 18.39 -0.12
N ILE A 202 12.51 18.04 0.85
CA ILE A 202 13.37 18.98 1.57
C ILE A 202 14.75 18.96 0.91
N LYS A 203 15.12 20.04 0.26
CA LYS A 203 16.44 20.17 -0.34
C LYS A 203 17.52 20.21 0.75
N ILE A 204 18.37 19.19 0.79
CA ILE A 204 19.51 19.09 1.72
C ILE A 204 20.79 19.63 1.09
N THR A 205 21.04 19.25 -0.18
CA THR A 205 22.18 19.77 -0.97
C THR A 205 21.70 20.12 -2.38
N ASP A 206 22.58 20.62 -3.24
CA ASP A 206 22.22 20.89 -4.65
C ASP A 206 21.97 19.62 -5.46
N SER A 207 22.40 18.46 -4.98
CA SER A 207 22.25 17.16 -5.64
C SER A 207 21.36 16.17 -4.89
N TYR A 208 20.90 16.51 -3.68
CA TYR A 208 20.09 15.61 -2.86
C TYR A 208 18.93 16.35 -2.18
N SER A 209 17.75 15.82 -2.34
CA SER A 209 16.53 16.20 -1.59
C SER A 209 16.04 14.99 -0.81
N LEU A 210 15.55 15.23 0.40
CA LEU A 210 14.95 14.23 1.27
C LEU A 210 13.43 14.36 1.20
N PRO A 211 12.72 13.38 0.65
CA PRO A 211 11.27 13.33 0.70
C PRO A 211 10.83 13.07 2.14
N VAL A 212 9.87 13.88 2.60
CA VAL A 212 9.22 13.71 3.91
C VAL A 212 7.72 13.69 3.72
N PHE A 213 7.02 12.96 4.56
CA PHE A 213 5.57 12.90 4.50
C PHE A 213 4.93 12.78 5.88
N ALA A 214 3.65 13.15 5.96
CA ALA A 214 2.81 12.93 7.13
C ALA A 214 1.40 12.52 6.67
N GLN A 215 0.72 11.71 7.48
CA GLN A 215 -0.64 11.25 7.24
C GLN A 215 -1.46 11.35 8.52
N ALA A 216 -2.68 11.85 8.38
CA ALA A 216 -3.73 11.75 9.38
C ALA A 216 -4.73 10.71 8.88
N ILE A 217 -4.95 9.65 9.66
CA ILE A 217 -5.75 8.50 9.27
C ILE A 217 -6.82 8.28 10.33
N TRP A 218 -8.05 8.09 9.89
CA TRP A 218 -9.17 7.71 10.74
C TRP A 218 -9.83 6.45 10.19
N ASN A 219 -10.01 5.46 11.08
CA ASN A 219 -10.80 4.28 10.81
C ASN A 219 -12.14 4.39 11.55
N PRO A 220 -13.25 4.77 10.89
CA PRO A 220 -14.55 4.89 11.54
C PRO A 220 -15.11 3.57 12.08
N ALA A 221 -14.76 2.44 11.44
CA ALA A 221 -15.26 1.11 11.83
C ALA A 221 -14.71 0.66 13.20
N THR A 222 -13.49 1.05 13.53
CA THR A 222 -12.84 0.71 14.81
C THR A 222 -12.66 1.90 15.74
N GLU A 223 -13.13 3.10 15.33
CA GLU A 223 -12.91 4.37 16.02
C GLU A 223 -11.42 4.74 16.17
N GLY A 224 -10.53 4.10 15.39
CA GLY A 224 -9.09 4.33 15.40
C GLY A 224 -8.72 5.65 14.73
N ALA A 225 -7.81 6.41 15.33
CA ALA A 225 -7.25 7.62 14.75
C ALA A 225 -5.72 7.60 14.89
N TYR A 226 -5.01 7.84 13.78
CA TYR A 226 -3.57 7.68 13.71
C TYR A 226 -2.94 8.89 13.04
N PHE A 227 -1.72 9.19 13.45
CA PHE A 227 -0.87 10.15 12.77
C PHE A 227 0.48 9.51 12.47
N VAL A 228 0.81 9.42 11.19
CA VAL A 228 2.06 8.84 10.71
C VAL A 228 2.89 9.91 10.06
N PHE A 229 4.19 9.92 10.31
CA PHE A 229 5.17 10.67 9.55
C PHE A 229 6.33 9.77 9.15
N GLY A 230 6.97 10.09 8.03
CA GLY A 230 8.08 9.32 7.51
C GLY A 230 9.01 10.10 6.63
N ILE A 231 10.14 9.47 6.36
CA ILE A 231 11.16 9.95 5.42
C ILE A 231 11.50 8.82 4.46
N SER A 232 11.78 9.18 3.21
CA SER A 232 12.13 8.22 2.14
C SER A 232 13.57 8.41 1.68
N PHE A 233 14.22 7.30 1.32
CA PHE A 233 15.61 7.25 0.89
C PHE A 233 15.75 6.64 -0.50
#